data_c1ea31067624a7a528a2b851dfd5030a
#
_entry.id   c1ea31067624a7a528a2b851dfd5030a
#
_cell.length_a   1.000
_cell.length_b   1.000
_cell.length_c   1.000
_cell.angle_alpha   90.00
_cell.angle_beta   90.00
_cell.angle_gamma   90.00
#
_symmetry.space_group_name_H-M   'P 1'
#
loop_
_entity.id
_entity.type
_entity.pdbx_description
1 polymer ?
#
loop_
_entity_poly.entity_id
_entity_poly.type
_entity_poly.pdbx_seq_one_letter_code
_entity_poly.pdbx_strand_id
1 'polypeptide(L)'
;MSRADVLRTIKDAEADARASASKAESDASNILTEARVNAAETVTEGRAQAQADAQQKIDDARATAQKEADKVSGVGDKAIEKIHSDGESNRSKAVDIVLGNFRA
;
A
#
# COMPACT_ATOMS: atom_id res chain seq x y z
N MET A 1 -12.15 73.70 -7.21
CA MET A 1 -12.46 72.49 -7.97
C MET A 1 -13.52 72.79 -9.02
N SER A 2 -13.19 72.54 -10.26
CA SER A 2 -14.15 72.69 -11.39
C SER A 2 -15.07 71.46 -11.44
N ARG A 3 -16.19 71.59 -12.18
CA ARG A 3 -17.07 70.46 -12.47
C ARG A 3 -16.33 69.30 -13.18
N ALA A 4 -15.40 69.67 -14.05
CA ALA A 4 -14.57 68.70 -14.75
C ALA A 4 -13.67 67.92 -13.83
N ASP A 5 -13.12 68.54 -12.79
CA ASP A 5 -12.29 67.87 -11.77
C ASP A 5 -13.11 66.92 -10.95
N VAL A 6 -14.31 67.29 -10.56
CA VAL A 6 -15.25 66.41 -9.81
C VAL A 6 -15.63 65.20 -10.66
N LEU A 7 -16.00 65.41 -11.94
CA LEU A 7 -16.33 64.30 -12.83
C LEU A 7 -15.17 63.35 -13.05
N ARG A 8 -13.97 63.86 -13.17
CA ARG A 8 -12.76 63.05 -13.32
C ARG A 8 -12.54 62.19 -12.10
N THR A 9 -12.64 62.76 -10.89
CA THR A 9 -12.51 62.05 -9.62
C THR A 9 -13.53 60.94 -9.51
N ILE A 10 -14.79 61.17 -9.90
CA ILE A 10 -15.85 60.17 -9.89
C ILE A 10 -15.55 59.05 -10.89
N LYS A 11 -15.12 59.37 -12.11
CA LYS A 11 -14.76 58.38 -13.13
C LYS A 11 -13.56 57.51 -12.66
N ASP A 12 -12.56 58.13 -12.09
CA ASP A 12 -11.40 57.41 -11.56
C ASP A 12 -11.82 56.49 -10.42
N ALA A 13 -12.65 56.93 -9.50
CA ALA A 13 -13.19 56.13 -8.43
C ALA A 13 -14.02 54.94 -8.93
N GLU A 14 -14.86 55.18 -9.94
CA GLU A 14 -15.64 54.12 -10.58
C GLU A 14 -14.74 53.09 -11.30
N ALA A 15 -13.70 53.55 -11.99
CA ALA A 15 -12.74 52.67 -12.65
C ALA A 15 -11.97 51.82 -11.62
N ASP A 16 -11.53 52.42 -10.55
CA ASP A 16 -10.85 51.75 -9.47
C ASP A 16 -11.76 50.70 -8.79
N ALA A 17 -13.02 51.06 -8.59
CA ALA A 17 -14.01 50.14 -8.02
C ALA A 17 -14.26 48.93 -8.93
N ARG A 18 -14.39 49.15 -10.23
CA ARG A 18 -14.53 48.05 -11.20
C ARG A 18 -13.30 47.18 -11.28
N ALA A 19 -12.12 47.76 -11.27
CA ALA A 19 -10.86 47.03 -11.27
C ALA A 19 -10.72 46.20 -10.02
N SER A 20 -11.06 46.75 -8.85
CA SER A 20 -11.04 46.04 -7.57
C SER A 20 -12.04 44.87 -7.55
N ALA A 21 -13.26 45.10 -8.02
CA ALA A 21 -14.27 44.05 -8.12
C ALA A 21 -13.86 42.92 -9.08
N SER A 22 -13.32 43.27 -10.24
CA SER A 22 -12.82 42.32 -11.23
C SER A 22 -11.66 41.49 -10.69
N LYS A 23 -10.73 42.13 -9.97
CA LYS A 23 -9.63 41.44 -9.31
C LYS A 23 -10.13 40.50 -8.24
N ALA A 24 -11.08 40.90 -7.42
CA ALA A 24 -11.68 40.08 -6.40
C ALA A 24 -12.37 38.84 -7.00
N GLU A 25 -13.10 38.99 -8.09
CA GLU A 25 -13.73 37.88 -8.81
C GLU A 25 -12.68 36.90 -9.37
N SER A 26 -11.62 37.43 -9.96
CA SER A 26 -10.52 36.63 -10.49
C SER A 26 -9.79 35.89 -9.37
N ASP A 27 -9.49 36.57 -8.28
CA ASP A 27 -8.85 35.97 -7.11
C ASP A 27 -9.72 34.85 -6.51
N ALA A 28 -11.01 35.07 -6.37
CA ALA A 28 -11.96 34.08 -5.88
C ALA A 28 -12.02 32.85 -6.79
N SER A 29 -12.06 33.07 -8.11
CA SER A 29 -12.02 31.98 -9.08
C SER A 29 -10.73 31.18 -9.01
N ASN A 30 -9.59 31.84 -8.86
CA ASN A 30 -8.30 31.19 -8.73
C ASN A 30 -8.20 30.37 -7.42
N ILE A 31 -8.70 30.92 -6.32
CA ILE A 31 -8.75 30.20 -5.04
C ILE A 31 -9.57 28.92 -5.16
N LEU A 32 -10.74 28.99 -5.79
CA LEU A 32 -11.59 27.82 -6.02
C LEU A 32 -10.91 26.78 -6.91
N THR A 33 -10.24 27.24 -7.97
CA THR A 33 -9.51 26.35 -8.88
C THR A 33 -8.37 25.65 -8.16
N GLU A 34 -7.56 26.39 -7.41
CA GLU A 34 -6.47 25.82 -6.62
C GLU A 34 -6.99 24.83 -5.56
N ALA A 35 -8.07 25.17 -4.88
CA ALA A 35 -8.68 24.30 -3.89
C ALA A 35 -9.16 22.98 -4.50
N ARG A 36 -9.77 23.04 -5.69
CA ARG A 36 -10.20 21.83 -6.42
C ARG A 36 -9.04 20.98 -6.90
N VAL A 37 -7.99 21.61 -7.40
CA VAL A 37 -6.77 20.89 -7.82
C VAL A 37 -6.13 20.22 -6.62
N ASN A 38 -5.95 20.94 -5.53
CA ASN A 38 -5.37 20.40 -4.31
C ASN A 38 -6.20 19.25 -3.73
N ALA A 39 -7.52 19.38 -3.75
CA ALA A 39 -8.42 18.32 -3.31
C ALA A 39 -8.29 17.07 -4.19
N ALA A 40 -8.24 17.24 -5.50
CA ALA A 40 -8.05 16.13 -6.44
C ALA A 40 -6.70 15.45 -6.26
N GLU A 41 -5.64 16.20 -6.08
CA GLU A 41 -4.29 15.67 -5.78
C GLU A 41 -4.28 14.90 -4.47
N THR A 42 -4.88 15.44 -3.42
CA THR A 42 -4.98 14.78 -2.11
C THR A 42 -5.69 13.43 -2.22
N VAL A 43 -6.79 13.37 -2.95
CA VAL A 43 -7.53 12.12 -3.19
C VAL A 43 -6.68 11.12 -3.99
N THR A 44 -6.03 11.59 -5.05
CA THR A 44 -5.17 10.74 -5.89
C THR A 44 -3.99 10.17 -5.11
N GLU A 45 -3.29 11.01 -4.37
CA GLU A 45 -2.17 10.59 -3.51
C GLU A 45 -2.61 9.64 -2.40
N GLY A 46 -3.75 9.95 -1.76
CA GLY A 46 -4.31 9.10 -0.71
C GLY A 46 -4.68 7.71 -1.22
N ARG A 47 -5.27 7.62 -2.41
CA ARG A 47 -5.59 6.34 -3.04
C ARG A 47 -4.34 5.56 -3.43
N ALA A 48 -3.35 6.24 -4.00
CA ALA A 48 -2.08 5.62 -4.36
C ALA A 48 -1.37 5.06 -3.12
N GLN A 49 -1.33 5.84 -2.04
CA GLN A 49 -0.74 5.41 -0.77
C GLN A 49 -1.50 4.24 -0.15
N ALA A 50 -2.81 4.29 -0.16
CA ALA A 50 -3.64 3.20 0.36
C ALA A 50 -3.45 1.90 -0.44
N GLN A 51 -3.33 1.99 -1.76
CA GLN A 51 -3.03 0.85 -2.61
C GLN A 51 -1.64 0.27 -2.33
N ALA A 52 -0.64 1.12 -2.17
CA ALA A 52 0.72 0.70 -1.84
C ALA A 52 0.76 0.00 -0.47
N ASP A 53 0.08 0.57 0.53
CA ASP A 53 0.00 0.00 1.88
C ASP A 53 -0.73 -1.35 1.87
N ALA A 54 -1.82 -1.47 1.12
CA ALA A 54 -2.56 -2.71 0.97
C ALA A 54 -1.71 -3.79 0.30
N GLN A 55 -0.98 -3.44 -0.76
CA GLN A 55 -0.08 -4.36 -1.44
C GLN A 55 1.04 -4.82 -0.53
N GLN A 56 1.62 -3.91 0.25
CA GLN A 56 2.65 -4.24 1.23
C GLN A 56 2.15 -5.25 2.28
N LYS A 57 0.95 -5.04 2.79
CA LYS A 57 0.33 -5.98 3.74
C LYS A 57 0.10 -7.36 3.15
N ILE A 58 -0.35 -7.41 1.90
CA ILE A 58 -0.55 -8.68 1.18
C ILE A 58 0.79 -9.39 0.99
N ASP A 59 1.82 -8.67 0.55
CA ASP A 59 3.15 -9.22 0.33
C ASP A 59 3.77 -9.73 1.63
N ASP A 60 3.64 -8.98 2.71
CA ASP A 60 4.12 -9.38 4.04
C ASP A 60 3.39 -10.62 4.57
N ALA A 61 2.07 -10.67 4.40
CA ALA A 61 1.27 -11.83 4.79
C ALA A 61 1.65 -13.08 3.98
N ARG A 62 1.87 -12.93 2.68
CA ARG A 62 2.33 -14.03 1.81
C ARG A 62 3.72 -14.52 2.22
N ALA A 63 4.65 -13.60 2.50
CA ALA A 63 5.99 -13.95 2.94
C ALA A 63 5.96 -14.71 4.29
N THR A 64 5.15 -14.26 5.23
CA THR A 64 4.95 -14.94 6.52
C THR A 64 4.34 -16.32 6.33
N ALA A 65 3.30 -16.43 5.52
CA ALA A 65 2.65 -17.71 5.22
C ALA A 65 3.61 -18.69 4.54
N GLN A 66 4.43 -18.19 3.62
CA GLN A 66 5.45 -19.03 2.96
C GLN A 66 6.49 -19.56 3.94
N LYS A 67 6.96 -18.73 4.85
CA LYS A 67 7.89 -19.17 5.92
C LYS A 67 7.28 -20.24 6.79
N GLU A 68 6.02 -20.10 7.19
CA GLU A 68 5.31 -21.09 7.98
C GLU A 68 5.11 -22.39 7.20
N ALA A 69 4.74 -22.30 5.94
CA ALA A 69 4.60 -23.45 5.05
C ALA A 69 5.93 -24.20 4.88
N ASP A 70 7.01 -23.49 4.65
CA ASP A 70 8.35 -24.08 4.52
C ASP A 70 8.79 -24.77 5.80
N LYS A 71 8.48 -24.16 6.94
CA LYS A 71 8.78 -24.72 8.25
C LYS A 71 8.01 -26.03 8.49
N VAL A 72 6.72 -26.04 8.20
CA VAL A 72 5.87 -27.24 8.33
C VAL A 72 6.34 -28.33 7.37
N SER A 73 6.64 -27.97 6.13
CA SER A 73 7.17 -28.88 5.12
C SER A 73 8.51 -29.50 5.57
N GLY A 74 9.42 -28.67 6.11
CA GLY A 74 10.70 -29.15 6.63
C GLY A 74 10.55 -30.10 7.79
N VAL A 75 9.64 -29.84 8.72
CA VAL A 75 9.32 -30.74 9.82
C VAL A 75 8.74 -32.08 9.30
N GLY A 76 7.84 -32.00 8.33
CA GLY A 76 7.26 -33.17 7.67
C GLY A 76 8.30 -34.01 6.96
N ASP A 77 9.20 -33.40 6.22
CA ASP A 77 10.30 -34.11 5.53
C ASP A 77 11.22 -34.82 6.49
N LYS A 78 11.56 -34.20 7.60
CA LYS A 78 12.36 -34.84 8.66
C LYS A 78 11.64 -36.03 9.31
N ALA A 79 10.34 -35.90 9.51
CA ALA A 79 9.51 -36.96 10.04
C ALA A 79 9.46 -38.17 9.10
N ILE A 80 9.31 -37.92 7.80
CA ILE A 80 9.33 -38.97 6.77
C ILE A 80 10.71 -39.64 6.72
N GLU A 81 11.78 -38.86 6.74
CA GLU A 81 13.15 -39.38 6.76
C GLU A 81 13.38 -40.29 7.97
N LYS A 82 12.89 -39.92 9.14
CA LYS A 82 12.96 -40.72 10.35
C LYS A 82 12.19 -42.03 10.22
N ILE A 83 10.98 -41.97 9.65
CA ILE A 83 10.17 -43.18 9.41
C ILE A 83 10.90 -44.16 8.49
N HIS A 84 11.51 -43.68 7.41
CA HIS A 84 12.29 -44.50 6.50
C HIS A 84 13.53 -45.10 7.17
N SER A 85 14.24 -44.29 7.93
CA SER A 85 15.43 -44.75 8.67
C SER A 85 15.10 -45.81 9.72
N ASP A 86 14.06 -45.56 10.52
CA ASP A 86 13.58 -46.50 11.52
C ASP A 86 13.04 -47.79 10.89
N GLY A 87 12.34 -47.66 9.76
CA GLY A 87 11.85 -48.80 8.97
C GLY A 87 12.97 -49.68 8.42
N GLU A 88 14.03 -49.10 7.91
CA GLU A 88 15.22 -49.83 7.46
C GLU A 88 15.87 -50.59 8.63
N SER A 89 16.08 -49.89 9.73
CA SER A 89 16.66 -50.52 10.95
C SER A 89 15.79 -51.66 11.45
N ASN A 90 14.49 -51.48 11.52
CA ASN A 90 13.55 -52.49 11.99
C ASN A 90 13.46 -53.68 11.02
N ARG A 91 13.50 -53.45 9.72
CA ARG A 91 13.57 -54.55 8.74
C ARG A 91 14.83 -55.37 8.89
N SER A 92 15.97 -54.74 9.07
CA SER A 92 17.25 -55.42 9.30
C SER A 92 17.20 -56.29 10.55
N LYS A 93 16.66 -55.78 11.65
CA LYS A 93 16.48 -56.53 12.90
C LYS A 93 15.51 -57.67 12.72
N ALA A 94 14.42 -57.50 12.03
CA ALA A 94 13.43 -58.55 11.75
C ALA A 94 14.04 -59.68 10.92
N VAL A 95 14.81 -59.34 9.90
CA VAL A 95 15.53 -60.31 9.07
C VAL A 95 16.53 -61.12 9.92
N ASP A 96 17.29 -60.43 10.76
CA ASP A 96 18.25 -61.07 11.63
C ASP A 96 17.58 -62.05 12.64
N ILE A 97 16.44 -61.69 13.21
CA ILE A 97 15.65 -62.54 14.09
C ILE A 97 15.16 -63.79 13.37
N VAL A 98 14.60 -63.62 12.19
CA VAL A 98 14.10 -64.74 11.36
C VAL A 98 15.25 -65.68 10.99
N LEU A 99 16.36 -65.14 10.51
CA LEU A 99 17.53 -65.92 10.14
C LEU A 99 18.14 -66.67 11.38
N GLY A 100 18.17 -65.97 12.51
CA GLY A 100 18.62 -66.55 13.74
C GLY A 100 17.77 -67.75 14.16
N ASN A 101 16.47 -67.67 14.04
CA ASN A 101 15.54 -68.76 14.32
C ASN A 101 15.74 -69.97 13.35
N PHE A 102 16.04 -69.68 12.09
CA PHE A 102 16.34 -70.77 11.14
C PHE A 102 17.69 -71.41 11.35
N ARG A 103 18.63 -70.75 11.94
CA ARG A 103 19.97 -71.27 12.22
C ARG A 103 20.08 -71.98 13.54
N ALA A 104 19.13 -71.74 14.40
CA ALA A 104 19.07 -72.45 15.72
C ALA A 104 18.54 -73.92 15.57
#